data_eb6f7358ff9c7b22bab7f0597001e8c8
#
_entry.id   eb6f7358ff9c7b22bab7f0597001e8c8
#
_cell.length_a   1.000
_cell.length_b   1.000
_cell.length_c   1.000
_cell.angle_alpha   90.00
_cell.angle_beta   90.00
_cell.angle_gamma   90.00
#
_symmetry.space_group_name_H-M   'P 1'
#
loop_
_entity.id
_entity.type
_entity.pdbx_description
1 polymer ?
#
loop_
_entity_poly.entity_id
_entity_poly.type
_entity_poly.pdbx_seq_one_letter_code
_entity_poly.pdbx_strand_id
1 'polypeptide(L)'
;MNPISAAQLQQLFPDADAGYLAQVATELNTDLPQYGLDSALRLAHFFAQVMQEAGPGLQAQVENLNYSPAALQGTFSYYKNHPDEAVQDGYSKDPATGKILRPANQQQIANKAYGNRYGNGDVASGDGWSFRGRGFIQVTFRSNYAALTTQYEKTYGANAADFVANPDQVASFPHSVRSAVCFWIQHGLPALADAGSSDANVDAITAVVNRSTNSYEQRRANFQQAYQAFQ
;
A
#
# COMPACT_ATOMS: atom_id res chain seq x y z
N MET A 1 -13.74 -17.68 -16.01
CA MET A 1 -12.87 -18.02 -14.85
C MET A 1 -13.75 -18.34 -13.64
N ASN A 2 -13.33 -19.25 -12.77
CA ASN A 2 -14.04 -19.52 -11.52
C ASN A 2 -13.90 -18.32 -10.57
N PRO A 3 -14.93 -18.02 -9.75
CA PRO A 3 -14.82 -17.01 -8.71
C PRO A 3 -13.67 -17.30 -7.73
N ILE A 4 -13.04 -16.24 -7.22
CA ILE A 4 -12.06 -16.35 -6.14
C ILE A 4 -12.75 -16.88 -4.90
N SER A 5 -12.19 -17.90 -4.25
CA SER A 5 -12.71 -18.45 -3.01
C SER A 5 -11.92 -17.94 -1.79
N ALA A 6 -12.59 -17.87 -0.64
CA ALA A 6 -11.91 -17.56 0.63
C ALA A 6 -10.81 -18.60 0.96
N ALA A 7 -10.96 -19.86 0.54
CA ALA A 7 -9.96 -20.90 0.74
C ALA A 7 -8.67 -20.64 -0.06
N GLN A 8 -8.78 -20.13 -1.30
CA GLN A 8 -7.61 -19.71 -2.08
C GLN A 8 -6.90 -18.54 -1.41
N LEU A 9 -7.67 -17.53 -0.94
CA LEU A 9 -7.09 -16.41 -0.21
C LEU A 9 -6.43 -16.82 1.11
N GLN A 10 -6.98 -17.82 1.82
CA GLN A 10 -6.38 -18.32 3.06
C GLN A 10 -5.02 -18.98 2.84
N GLN A 11 -4.77 -19.57 1.66
CA GLN A 11 -3.45 -20.08 1.30
C GLN A 11 -2.41 -18.96 1.13
N LEU A 12 -2.84 -17.78 0.67
CA LEU A 12 -1.97 -16.63 0.45
C LEU A 12 -1.79 -15.79 1.73
N PHE A 13 -2.81 -15.75 2.58
CA PHE A 13 -2.88 -14.94 3.79
C PHE A 13 -3.23 -15.82 5.00
N PRO A 14 -2.29 -16.67 5.47
CA PRO A 14 -2.58 -17.68 6.49
C PRO A 14 -2.99 -17.09 7.85
N ASP A 15 -2.56 -15.87 8.16
CA ASP A 15 -2.82 -15.20 9.43
C ASP A 15 -4.05 -14.27 9.38
N ALA A 16 -4.74 -14.20 8.23
CA ALA A 16 -5.91 -13.35 8.07
C ALA A 16 -7.19 -14.03 8.61
N ASP A 17 -8.11 -13.23 9.11
CA ASP A 17 -9.44 -13.71 9.53
C ASP A 17 -10.22 -14.29 8.34
N ALA A 18 -10.74 -15.50 8.50
CA ALA A 18 -11.44 -16.22 7.43
C ALA A 18 -12.73 -15.50 6.97
N GLY A 19 -13.44 -14.83 7.89
CA GLY A 19 -14.63 -14.05 7.57
C GLY A 19 -14.26 -12.80 6.77
N TYR A 20 -13.14 -12.16 7.11
CA TYR A 20 -12.60 -11.05 6.33
C TYR A 20 -12.17 -11.48 4.93
N LEU A 21 -11.48 -12.61 4.79
CA LEU A 21 -11.11 -13.16 3.47
C LEU A 21 -12.34 -13.50 2.60
N ALA A 22 -13.42 -13.98 3.20
CA ALA A 22 -14.68 -14.19 2.49
C ALA A 22 -15.29 -12.87 1.99
N GLN A 23 -15.22 -11.79 2.76
CA GLN A 23 -15.64 -10.46 2.32
C GLN A 23 -14.76 -9.94 1.17
N VAL A 24 -13.43 -10.08 1.27
CA VAL A 24 -12.49 -9.70 0.20
C VAL A 24 -12.76 -10.48 -1.08
N ALA A 25 -12.96 -11.80 -1.00
CA ALA A 25 -13.31 -12.62 -2.15
C ALA A 25 -14.63 -12.16 -2.79
N THR A 26 -15.65 -11.90 -1.98
CA THR A 26 -16.95 -11.39 -2.45
C THR A 26 -16.80 -10.06 -3.16
N GLU A 27 -16.04 -9.13 -2.58
CA GLU A 27 -15.79 -7.81 -3.16
C GLU A 27 -15.09 -7.90 -4.52
N LEU A 28 -14.01 -8.69 -4.63
CA LEU A 28 -13.28 -8.86 -5.89
C LEU A 28 -14.12 -9.58 -6.95
N ASN A 29 -14.96 -10.53 -6.57
CA ASN A 29 -15.82 -11.27 -7.49
C ASN A 29 -16.98 -10.44 -8.05
N THR A 30 -17.18 -9.19 -7.61
CA THR A 30 -18.26 -8.33 -8.13
C THR A 30 -18.06 -8.06 -9.62
N ASP A 31 -16.84 -7.83 -10.08
CA ASP A 31 -16.55 -7.61 -11.52
C ASP A 31 -15.09 -7.86 -11.87
N LEU A 32 -14.65 -9.13 -11.84
CA LEU A 32 -13.28 -9.51 -12.18
C LEU A 32 -12.80 -8.99 -13.55
N PRO A 33 -13.63 -9.02 -14.62
CA PRO A 33 -13.25 -8.47 -15.92
C PRO A 33 -12.96 -6.97 -15.87
N GLN A 34 -13.86 -6.18 -15.26
CA GLN A 34 -13.68 -4.72 -15.12
C GLN A 34 -12.43 -4.38 -14.30
N TYR A 35 -12.09 -5.21 -13.30
CA TYR A 35 -10.92 -5.03 -12.46
C TYR A 35 -9.63 -5.51 -13.14
N GLY A 36 -9.72 -6.13 -14.31
CA GLY A 36 -8.56 -6.74 -14.98
C GLY A 36 -7.94 -7.87 -14.18
N LEU A 37 -8.78 -8.65 -13.48
CA LEU A 37 -8.42 -9.78 -12.61
C LEU A 37 -9.08 -11.09 -13.07
N ASP A 38 -9.38 -11.20 -14.35
CA ASP A 38 -10.18 -12.25 -14.96
C ASP A 38 -9.37 -13.46 -15.48
N SER A 39 -8.11 -13.60 -15.06
CA SER A 39 -7.28 -14.77 -15.35
C SER A 39 -6.42 -15.17 -14.15
N ALA A 40 -6.05 -16.45 -14.06
CA ALA A 40 -5.13 -16.94 -13.03
C ALA A 40 -3.80 -16.19 -13.04
N LEU A 41 -3.30 -15.84 -14.23
CA LEU A 41 -2.06 -15.10 -14.40
C LEU A 41 -2.15 -13.68 -13.82
N ARG A 42 -3.21 -12.94 -14.13
CA ARG A 42 -3.47 -11.59 -13.60
C ARG A 42 -3.68 -11.59 -12.10
N LEU A 43 -4.43 -12.55 -11.57
CA LEU A 43 -4.61 -12.72 -10.12
C LEU A 43 -3.28 -13.02 -9.42
N ALA A 44 -2.47 -13.90 -9.99
CA ALA A 44 -1.18 -14.24 -9.42
C ALA A 44 -0.25 -13.02 -9.32
N HIS A 45 -0.18 -12.22 -10.37
CA HIS A 45 0.60 -10.98 -10.35
C HIS A 45 0.06 -9.94 -9.36
N PHE A 46 -1.26 -9.75 -9.32
CA PHE A 46 -1.89 -8.84 -8.37
C PHE A 46 -1.62 -9.24 -6.92
N PHE A 47 -1.89 -10.51 -6.58
CA PHE A 47 -1.70 -10.97 -5.21
C PHE A 47 -0.23 -11.12 -4.83
N ALA A 48 0.69 -11.34 -5.75
CA ALA A 48 2.13 -11.31 -5.47
C ALA A 48 2.57 -9.97 -4.86
N GLN A 49 2.00 -8.87 -5.35
CA GLN A 49 2.27 -7.54 -4.81
C GLN A 49 1.53 -7.31 -3.49
N VAL A 50 0.23 -7.64 -3.43
CA VAL A 50 -0.58 -7.47 -2.21
C VAL A 50 -0.03 -8.27 -1.04
N MET A 51 0.43 -9.52 -1.25
CA MET A 51 1.05 -10.35 -0.22
C MET A 51 2.26 -9.65 0.41
N GLN A 52 3.09 -9.00 -0.41
CA GLN A 52 4.27 -8.29 0.08
C GLN A 52 3.92 -7.02 0.84
N GLU A 53 2.93 -6.27 0.37
CA GLU A 53 2.58 -4.95 0.93
C GLU A 53 1.68 -5.07 2.17
N ALA A 54 0.71 -6.00 2.17
CA ALA A 54 -0.27 -6.16 3.24
C ALA A 54 0.11 -7.23 4.28
N GLY A 55 1.13 -8.06 3.97
CA GLY A 55 1.60 -9.14 4.85
C GLY A 55 0.62 -10.30 5.01
N PRO A 56 0.98 -11.34 5.80
CA PRO A 56 0.24 -12.59 5.92
C PRO A 56 -1.14 -12.44 6.57
N GLY A 57 -1.40 -11.35 7.27
CA GLY A 57 -2.71 -11.02 7.84
C GLY A 57 -3.63 -10.22 6.93
N LEU A 58 -3.22 -9.91 5.69
CA LEU A 58 -3.95 -9.06 4.73
C LEU A 58 -4.45 -7.76 5.39
N GLN A 59 -3.54 -7.04 6.03
CA GLN A 59 -3.89 -5.83 6.74
C GLN A 59 -3.61 -4.59 5.87
N ALA A 60 -4.62 -3.73 5.76
CA ALA A 60 -4.42 -2.42 5.17
C ALA A 60 -3.45 -1.61 6.03
N GLN A 61 -2.31 -1.26 5.45
CA GLN A 61 -1.28 -0.53 6.17
C GLN A 61 -1.67 0.94 6.35
N VAL A 62 -1.34 1.47 7.50
CA VAL A 62 -1.23 2.92 7.76
C VAL A 62 0.22 3.17 8.13
N GLU A 63 0.87 4.03 7.38
CA GLU A 63 2.29 4.31 7.56
C GLU A 63 2.62 4.70 9.01
N ASN A 64 3.57 3.96 9.59
CA ASN A 64 4.06 4.19 10.93
C ASN A 64 5.36 5.01 10.87
N LEU A 65 5.29 6.23 11.34
CA LEU A 65 6.41 7.19 11.34
C LEU A 65 7.12 7.26 12.70
N ASN A 66 7.10 6.17 13.47
CA ASN A 66 7.78 6.07 14.76
C ASN A 66 9.28 5.84 14.61
N TYR A 67 10.00 6.84 14.15
CA TYR A 67 11.43 6.80 13.86
C TYR A 67 12.31 7.32 15.02
N SER A 68 13.52 6.76 15.12
CA SER A 68 14.60 7.38 15.90
C SER A 68 15.20 8.58 15.15
N PRO A 69 15.92 9.51 15.84
CA PRO A 69 16.59 10.62 15.17
C PRO A 69 17.55 10.19 14.05
N ALA A 70 18.33 9.14 14.28
CA ALA A 70 19.26 8.62 13.28
C ALA A 70 18.51 8.02 12.05
N ALA A 71 17.40 7.30 12.29
CA ALA A 71 16.59 6.75 11.22
C ALA A 71 15.89 7.85 10.40
N LEU A 72 15.44 8.94 11.03
CA LEU A 72 14.89 10.11 10.34
C LEU A 72 15.91 10.72 9.37
N GLN A 73 17.15 10.95 9.83
CA GLN A 73 18.21 11.50 9.00
C GLN A 73 18.61 10.56 7.86
N GLY A 74 18.58 9.25 8.08
CA GLY A 74 18.86 8.25 7.04
C GLY A 74 17.75 8.11 6.00
N THR A 75 16.49 8.34 6.38
CA THR A 75 15.31 8.07 5.54
C THR A 75 14.84 9.29 4.78
N PHE A 76 14.79 10.45 5.43
CA PHE A 76 14.15 11.65 4.87
C PHE A 76 15.14 12.76 4.61
N SER A 77 15.17 13.28 3.38
CA SER A 77 16.05 14.37 2.98
C SER A 77 15.85 15.63 3.83
N TYR A 78 14.64 15.91 4.29
CA TYR A 78 14.36 17.01 5.21
C TYR A 78 15.24 16.89 6.47
N TYR A 79 15.17 15.75 7.16
CA TYR A 79 15.89 15.55 8.42
C TYR A 79 17.39 15.36 8.26
N LYS A 80 17.86 14.93 7.09
CA LYS A 80 19.27 14.94 6.74
C LYS A 80 19.85 16.36 6.80
N ASN A 81 19.06 17.36 6.43
CA ASN A 81 19.44 18.77 6.42
C ASN A 81 19.08 19.51 7.72
N HIS A 82 18.27 18.89 8.60
CA HIS A 82 17.79 19.46 9.86
C HIS A 82 17.98 18.46 11.02
N PRO A 83 19.25 18.14 11.40
CA PRO A 83 19.54 17.10 12.40
C PRO A 83 18.99 17.44 13.79
N ASP A 84 18.95 18.70 14.18
CA ASP A 84 18.40 19.12 15.47
C ASP A 84 16.90 18.87 15.56
N GLU A 85 16.19 19.05 14.46
CA GLU A 85 14.77 18.73 14.39
C GLU A 85 14.52 17.22 14.40
N ALA A 86 15.43 16.41 13.85
CA ALA A 86 15.34 14.96 13.97
C ALA A 86 15.41 14.52 15.44
N VAL A 87 16.26 15.17 16.27
CA VAL A 87 16.31 14.90 17.72
C VAL A 87 15.02 15.33 18.42
N GLN A 88 14.39 16.42 18.00
CA GLN A 88 13.15 16.90 18.59
C GLN A 88 11.96 15.99 18.25
N ASP A 89 11.85 15.58 17.01
CA ASP A 89 10.67 14.86 16.48
C ASP A 89 10.77 13.34 16.63
N GLY A 90 11.96 12.76 16.56
CA GLY A 90 12.20 11.33 16.73
C GLY A 90 11.95 10.85 18.15
N TYR A 91 11.70 9.55 18.33
CA TYR A 91 11.59 8.98 19.67
C TYR A 91 12.95 9.01 20.39
N SER A 92 12.92 9.11 21.72
CA SER A 92 14.10 8.92 22.56
C SER A 92 13.96 7.68 23.44
N LYS A 93 15.09 7.02 23.71
CA LYS A 93 15.20 5.85 24.58
C LYS A 93 16.22 6.12 25.67
N ASP A 94 15.99 5.53 26.83
CA ASP A 94 16.98 5.38 27.88
C ASP A 94 18.12 4.48 27.36
N PRO A 95 19.37 4.93 27.32
CA PRO A 95 20.47 4.17 26.77
C PRO A 95 20.82 2.92 27.59
N ALA A 96 20.50 2.88 28.87
CA ALA A 96 20.81 1.76 29.76
C ALA A 96 19.73 0.66 29.67
N THR A 97 18.45 1.04 29.57
CA THR A 97 17.32 0.12 29.65
C THR A 97 16.60 -0.11 28.31
N GLY A 98 16.86 0.73 27.30
CA GLY A 98 16.14 0.72 26.02
C GLY A 98 14.69 1.20 26.11
N LYS A 99 14.21 1.60 27.29
CA LYS A 99 12.84 2.07 27.52
C LYS A 99 12.58 3.38 26.76
N ILE A 100 11.43 3.48 26.11
CA ILE A 100 10.98 4.72 25.45
C ILE A 100 10.76 5.79 26.50
N LEU A 101 11.50 6.89 26.43
CA LEU A 101 11.36 8.08 27.29
C LEU A 101 10.42 9.10 26.67
N ARG A 102 10.46 9.22 25.34
CA ARG A 102 9.58 10.08 24.56
C ARG A 102 9.21 9.38 23.24
N PRO A 103 7.91 9.28 22.88
CA PRO A 103 7.47 8.78 21.59
C PRO A 103 7.87 9.76 20.46
N ALA A 104 7.94 9.27 19.23
CA ALA A 104 8.15 10.13 18.07
C ALA A 104 6.89 11.00 17.82
N ASN A 105 7.12 12.24 17.40
CA ASN A 105 6.05 13.11 16.91
C ASN A 105 5.74 12.78 15.46
N GLN A 106 5.01 11.67 15.24
CA GLN A 106 4.72 11.12 13.91
C GLN A 106 4.03 12.13 12.99
N GLN A 107 3.14 12.97 13.51
CA GLN A 107 2.45 13.99 12.74
C GLN A 107 3.42 15.06 12.23
N GLN A 108 4.31 15.55 13.09
CA GLN A 108 5.31 16.53 12.70
C GLN A 108 6.31 15.92 11.71
N ILE A 109 6.69 14.67 11.94
CA ILE A 109 7.57 13.94 11.01
C ILE A 109 6.94 13.87 9.62
N ALA A 110 5.67 13.45 9.50
CA ALA A 110 4.97 13.40 8.23
C ALA A 110 4.92 14.76 7.54
N ASN A 111 4.51 15.81 8.29
CA ASN A 111 4.34 17.14 7.73
C ASN A 111 5.65 17.74 7.21
N LYS A 112 6.77 17.51 7.92
CA LYS A 112 8.10 17.95 7.49
C LYS A 112 8.67 17.10 6.34
N ALA A 113 8.52 15.78 6.40
CA ALA A 113 9.04 14.87 5.39
C ALA A 113 8.31 14.99 4.04
N TYR A 114 7.01 15.25 4.08
CA TYR A 114 6.11 15.22 2.92
C TYR A 114 5.54 16.58 2.51
N GLY A 115 5.76 17.64 3.27
CA GLY A 115 5.33 18.98 2.92
C GLY A 115 5.93 19.48 1.60
N ASN A 116 5.18 20.29 0.88
CA ASN A 116 5.55 20.86 -0.42
C ASN A 116 5.89 19.83 -1.52
N ARG A 117 5.39 18.59 -1.40
CA ARG A 117 5.70 17.49 -2.34
C ARG A 117 4.39 16.94 -2.91
N TYR A 118 4.38 16.64 -4.19
CA TYR A 118 3.30 15.93 -4.89
C TYR A 118 1.89 16.40 -4.49
N GLY A 119 1.67 17.73 -4.53
CA GLY A 119 0.39 18.35 -4.25
C GLY A 119 0.08 18.57 -2.76
N ASN A 120 0.93 18.13 -1.82
CA ASN A 120 0.83 18.53 -0.43
C ASN A 120 1.18 20.01 -0.28
N GLY A 121 0.44 20.72 0.58
CA GLY A 121 0.82 22.05 1.05
C GLY A 121 2.07 22.03 1.92
N ASP A 122 2.40 23.17 2.51
CA ASP A 122 3.53 23.31 3.44
C ASP A 122 3.33 22.53 4.75
N VAL A 123 4.31 22.62 5.65
CA VAL A 123 4.26 21.96 6.96
C VAL A 123 3.02 22.34 7.78
N ALA A 124 2.59 23.62 7.67
CA ALA A 124 1.45 24.12 8.43
C ALA A 124 0.09 23.61 7.90
N SER A 125 0.03 23.19 6.64
CA SER A 125 -1.19 22.61 6.03
C SER A 125 -1.64 21.31 6.69
N GLY A 126 -0.72 20.55 7.28
CA GLY A 126 -1.01 19.22 7.80
C GLY A 126 -1.16 18.12 6.74
N ASP A 127 -0.97 18.46 5.47
CA ASP A 127 -1.16 17.54 4.35
C ASP A 127 -0.21 16.32 4.42
N GLY A 128 1.02 16.51 4.92
CA GLY A 128 1.95 15.41 5.08
C GLY A 128 1.40 14.29 5.95
N TRP A 129 0.76 14.63 7.06
CA TRP A 129 0.09 13.66 7.93
C TRP A 129 -1.20 13.13 7.33
N SER A 130 -2.03 14.03 6.78
CA SER A 130 -3.32 13.67 6.20
C SER A 130 -3.19 12.68 5.05
N PHE A 131 -2.16 12.84 4.19
CA PHE A 131 -1.93 12.01 3.01
C PHE A 131 -0.71 11.09 3.13
N ARG A 132 -0.40 10.62 4.37
CA ARG A 132 0.60 9.58 4.59
C ARG A 132 0.16 8.25 3.97
N GLY A 133 1.07 7.31 3.83
CA GLY A 133 0.83 6.02 3.18
C GLY A 133 -0.31 5.20 3.80
N ARG A 134 -1.28 4.74 2.98
CA ARG A 134 -2.41 3.88 3.39
C ARG A 134 -2.79 2.88 2.31
N GLY A 135 -3.44 1.79 2.73
CA GLY A 135 -4.05 0.78 1.86
C GLY A 135 -3.22 -0.49 1.72
N PHE A 136 -3.68 -1.44 0.90
CA PHE A 136 -2.92 -2.66 0.61
C PHE A 136 -1.70 -2.36 -0.27
N ILE A 137 -1.86 -1.51 -1.28
CA ILE A 137 -0.75 -0.88 -2.00
C ILE A 137 -0.75 0.57 -1.56
N GLN A 138 0.32 0.99 -0.90
CA GLN A 138 0.34 2.28 -0.22
C GLN A 138 0.15 3.46 -1.19
N VAL A 139 -0.89 4.25 -0.94
CA VAL A 139 -1.12 5.54 -1.58
C VAL A 139 -0.60 6.62 -0.64
N THR A 140 0.29 7.46 -1.12
CA THR A 140 0.91 8.58 -0.37
C THR A 140 0.83 9.85 -1.19
N PHE A 141 0.73 11.01 -0.54
CA PHE A 141 0.63 12.35 -1.14
C PHE A 141 -0.74 12.72 -1.72
N ARG A 142 -1.12 13.97 -1.54
CA ARG A 142 -2.43 14.53 -1.93
C ARG A 142 -2.77 14.29 -3.40
N SER A 143 -1.82 14.47 -4.33
CA SER A 143 -2.06 14.22 -5.75
C SER A 143 -2.42 12.77 -6.06
N ASN A 144 -1.80 11.81 -5.36
CA ASN A 144 -2.11 10.39 -5.54
C ASN A 144 -3.46 10.01 -4.93
N TYR A 145 -3.84 10.63 -3.80
CA TYR A 145 -5.20 10.48 -3.26
C TYR A 145 -6.27 11.06 -4.19
N ALA A 146 -6.00 12.20 -4.83
CA ALA A 146 -6.90 12.76 -5.84
C ALA A 146 -6.99 11.87 -7.10
N ALA A 147 -5.87 11.34 -7.56
CA ALA A 147 -5.85 10.40 -8.68
C ALA A 147 -6.59 9.09 -8.33
N LEU A 148 -6.43 8.57 -7.11
CA LEU A 148 -7.20 7.44 -6.60
C LEU A 148 -8.69 7.75 -6.58
N THR A 149 -9.13 8.90 -6.07
CA THR A 149 -10.54 9.32 -6.07
C THR A 149 -11.11 9.28 -7.49
N THR A 150 -10.39 9.89 -8.46
CA THR A 150 -10.81 9.90 -9.86
C THR A 150 -10.92 8.49 -10.46
N GLN A 151 -9.94 7.62 -10.20
CA GLN A 151 -9.98 6.24 -10.69
C GLN A 151 -11.07 5.43 -9.99
N TYR A 152 -11.28 5.67 -8.71
CA TYR A 152 -12.31 5.00 -7.92
C TYR A 152 -13.72 5.32 -8.43
N GLU A 153 -14.01 6.57 -8.76
CA GLU A 153 -15.27 6.98 -9.37
C GLU A 153 -15.51 6.33 -10.73
N LYS A 154 -14.47 6.19 -11.56
CA LYS A 154 -14.55 5.49 -12.85
C LYS A 154 -14.86 4.00 -12.68
N THR A 155 -14.34 3.38 -11.63
CA THR A 155 -14.44 1.93 -11.43
C THR A 155 -15.69 1.55 -10.65
N TYR A 156 -16.07 2.34 -9.63
CA TYR A 156 -17.15 2.00 -8.68
C TYR A 156 -18.34 2.94 -8.73
N GLY A 157 -18.35 3.91 -9.63
CA GLY A 157 -19.43 4.87 -9.83
C GLY A 157 -19.17 6.23 -9.21
N ALA A 158 -19.86 7.23 -9.74
CA ALA A 158 -19.73 8.62 -9.29
C ALA A 158 -20.09 8.76 -7.80
N ASN A 159 -19.34 9.57 -7.09
CA ASN A 159 -19.49 9.81 -5.64
C ASN A 159 -19.32 8.56 -4.74
N ALA A 160 -18.66 7.50 -5.25
CA ALA A 160 -18.45 6.29 -4.46
C ALA A 160 -17.53 6.52 -3.25
N ALA A 161 -16.52 7.40 -3.36
CA ALA A 161 -15.69 7.90 -2.25
C ALA A 161 -14.89 9.15 -2.67
N ASP A 162 -14.61 10.03 -1.72
CA ASP A 162 -13.64 11.14 -1.87
C ASP A 162 -12.51 10.96 -0.84
N PHE A 163 -11.37 10.46 -1.31
CA PHE A 163 -10.21 10.21 -0.46
C PHE A 163 -9.37 11.47 -0.17
N VAL A 164 -9.62 12.57 -0.86
CA VAL A 164 -9.01 13.86 -0.51
C VAL A 164 -9.72 14.45 0.70
N ALA A 165 -11.04 14.36 0.74
CA ALA A 165 -11.83 14.79 1.89
C ALA A 165 -11.71 13.83 3.10
N ASN A 166 -11.59 12.52 2.82
CA ASN A 166 -11.60 11.46 3.84
C ASN A 166 -10.45 10.45 3.65
N PRO A 167 -9.18 10.85 3.83
CA PRO A 167 -8.01 10.01 3.49
C PRO A 167 -7.92 8.72 4.32
N ASP A 168 -8.45 8.71 5.54
CA ASP A 168 -8.40 7.52 6.40
C ASP A 168 -9.26 6.36 5.87
N GLN A 169 -10.25 6.62 5.02
CA GLN A 169 -11.07 5.57 4.42
C GLN A 169 -10.25 4.59 3.57
N VAL A 170 -9.13 5.01 2.98
CA VAL A 170 -8.26 4.13 2.17
C VAL A 170 -7.78 2.90 2.96
N ALA A 171 -7.65 2.99 4.28
CA ALA A 171 -7.26 1.87 5.13
C ALA A 171 -8.45 1.00 5.61
N SER A 172 -9.69 1.36 5.30
CA SER A 172 -10.89 0.63 5.72
C SER A 172 -11.44 -0.27 4.61
N PHE A 173 -12.09 -1.39 4.98
CA PHE A 173 -12.85 -2.20 4.03
C PHE A 173 -14.16 -1.48 3.63
N PRO A 174 -14.59 -1.52 2.34
CA PRO A 174 -13.95 -2.19 1.20
C PRO A 174 -12.88 -1.35 0.49
N HIS A 175 -12.64 -0.12 0.93
CA HIS A 175 -11.78 0.84 0.21
C HIS A 175 -10.32 0.39 0.12
N SER A 176 -9.82 -0.38 1.10
CA SER A 176 -8.46 -0.92 1.08
C SER A 176 -8.23 -1.91 -0.07
N VAL A 177 -9.21 -2.76 -0.35
CA VAL A 177 -9.20 -3.70 -1.49
C VAL A 177 -9.35 -2.92 -2.79
N ARG A 178 -10.37 -2.06 -2.86
CA ARG A 178 -10.70 -1.27 -4.05
C ARG A 178 -9.59 -0.31 -4.46
N SER A 179 -8.86 0.26 -3.50
CA SER A 179 -7.70 1.12 -3.81
C SER A 179 -6.57 0.36 -4.49
N ALA A 180 -6.33 -0.90 -4.09
CA ALA A 180 -5.36 -1.76 -4.76
C ALA A 180 -5.80 -2.11 -6.19
N VAL A 181 -7.09 -2.38 -6.40
CA VAL A 181 -7.68 -2.57 -7.75
C VAL A 181 -7.54 -1.31 -8.60
N CYS A 182 -7.82 -0.13 -8.03
CA CYS A 182 -7.64 1.14 -8.75
C CYS A 182 -6.20 1.36 -9.15
N PHE A 183 -5.25 1.09 -8.27
CA PHE A 183 -3.82 1.16 -8.57
C PHE A 183 -3.46 0.21 -9.74
N TRP A 184 -3.92 -1.04 -9.67
CA TRP A 184 -3.70 -2.07 -10.67
C TRP A 184 -4.16 -1.63 -12.07
N ILE A 185 -5.38 -1.08 -12.17
CA ILE A 185 -5.95 -0.59 -13.43
C ILE A 185 -5.23 0.68 -13.90
N GLN A 186 -5.06 1.66 -13.01
CA GLN A 186 -4.50 2.98 -13.33
C GLN A 186 -3.09 2.91 -13.90
N HIS A 187 -2.30 1.93 -13.44
CA HIS A 187 -0.93 1.74 -13.89
C HIS A 187 -0.78 0.71 -15.03
N GLY A 188 -1.90 0.26 -15.63
CA GLY A 188 -1.88 -0.65 -16.77
C GLY A 188 -1.29 -2.03 -16.45
N LEU A 189 -1.33 -2.45 -15.18
CA LEU A 189 -0.72 -3.69 -14.72
C LEU A 189 -1.38 -4.95 -15.31
N PRO A 190 -2.69 -4.98 -15.67
CA PRO A 190 -3.26 -6.12 -16.39
C PRO A 190 -2.51 -6.46 -17.67
N ALA A 191 -2.16 -5.45 -18.48
CA ALA A 191 -1.42 -5.67 -19.72
C ALA A 191 0.02 -6.15 -19.49
N LEU A 192 0.68 -5.69 -18.41
CA LEU A 192 2.00 -6.19 -18.01
C LEU A 192 1.91 -7.63 -17.53
N ALA A 193 0.85 -8.01 -16.81
CA ALA A 193 0.61 -9.37 -16.34
C ALA A 193 0.43 -10.34 -17.51
N ASP A 194 -0.26 -9.93 -18.58
CA ASP A 194 -0.47 -10.76 -19.78
C ASP A 194 0.82 -11.09 -20.54
N ALA A 195 1.93 -10.38 -20.28
CA ALA A 195 3.22 -10.65 -20.89
C ALA A 195 3.82 -12.00 -20.46
N GLY A 196 3.36 -12.61 -19.37
CA GLY A 196 3.74 -13.96 -18.98
C GLY A 196 4.05 -14.14 -17.49
N SER A 197 4.60 -15.32 -17.16
CA SER A 197 4.83 -15.80 -15.80
C SER A 197 6.30 -15.85 -15.38
N SER A 198 7.22 -15.33 -16.21
CA SER A 198 8.65 -15.34 -15.88
C SER A 198 8.99 -14.36 -14.76
N ASP A 199 10.13 -14.58 -14.09
CA ASP A 199 10.64 -13.65 -13.07
C ASP A 199 10.75 -12.22 -13.61
N ALA A 200 11.16 -12.05 -14.87
CA ALA A 200 11.23 -10.74 -15.50
C ALA A 200 9.87 -10.05 -15.62
N ASN A 201 8.79 -10.81 -15.84
CA ASN A 201 7.42 -10.25 -15.87
C ASN A 201 6.97 -9.82 -14.47
N VAL A 202 7.27 -10.62 -13.43
CA VAL A 202 7.01 -10.26 -12.03
C VAL A 202 7.78 -9.00 -11.65
N ASP A 203 9.05 -8.91 -12.03
CA ASP A 203 9.92 -7.77 -11.74
C ASP A 203 9.44 -6.49 -12.43
N ALA A 204 8.94 -6.59 -13.67
CA ALA A 204 8.37 -5.44 -14.37
C ALA A 204 7.19 -4.83 -13.61
N ILE A 205 6.30 -5.64 -13.06
CA ILE A 205 5.18 -5.20 -12.22
C ILE A 205 5.69 -4.66 -10.88
N THR A 206 6.63 -5.36 -10.25
CA THR A 206 7.27 -4.91 -9.01
C THR A 206 7.88 -3.52 -9.15
N ALA A 207 8.55 -3.25 -10.28
CA ALA A 207 9.16 -1.95 -10.56
C ALA A 207 8.14 -0.81 -10.68
N VAL A 208 6.90 -1.10 -11.05
CA VAL A 208 5.80 -0.11 -11.06
C VAL A 208 5.30 0.12 -9.62
N VAL A 209 5.11 -0.95 -8.84
CA VAL A 209 4.62 -0.87 -7.45
C VAL A 209 5.66 -0.23 -6.53
N ASN A 210 6.90 -0.70 -6.57
CA ASN A 210 8.00 -0.19 -5.75
C ASN A 210 9.36 -0.50 -6.39
N ARG A 211 9.85 0.39 -7.24
CA ARG A 211 11.11 0.21 -7.96
C ARG A 211 12.32 0.04 -7.06
N SER A 212 12.34 0.73 -5.93
CA SER A 212 13.49 0.78 -5.03
C SER A 212 13.45 -0.27 -3.92
N THR A 213 12.52 -1.23 -4.01
CA THR A 213 12.41 -2.31 -3.02
C THR A 213 13.56 -3.30 -3.14
N ASN A 214 13.92 -3.94 -2.03
CA ASN A 214 14.82 -5.10 -1.97
C ASN A 214 14.05 -6.44 -1.98
N SER A 215 12.72 -6.43 -2.15
CA SER A 215 11.84 -7.60 -2.05
C SER A 215 11.50 -8.27 -3.39
N TYR A 216 12.28 -8.06 -4.45
CA TYR A 216 12.02 -8.67 -5.76
C TYR A 216 11.92 -10.19 -5.69
N GLU A 217 12.87 -10.84 -5.02
CA GLU A 217 12.88 -12.31 -4.84
C GLU A 217 11.63 -12.78 -4.10
N GLN A 218 11.24 -12.12 -3.03
CA GLN A 218 10.04 -12.48 -2.27
C GLN A 218 8.76 -12.33 -3.12
N ARG A 219 8.66 -11.29 -3.95
CA ARG A 219 7.50 -11.10 -4.84
C ARG A 219 7.42 -12.16 -5.94
N ARG A 220 8.57 -12.66 -6.43
CA ARG A 220 8.61 -13.82 -7.34
C ARG A 220 8.10 -15.09 -6.65
N ALA A 221 8.53 -15.33 -5.38
CA ALA A 221 8.02 -16.46 -4.59
C ALA A 221 6.51 -16.34 -4.32
N ASN A 222 6.04 -15.16 -3.94
CA ASN A 222 4.62 -14.88 -3.78
C ASN A 222 3.83 -15.13 -5.07
N PHE A 223 4.40 -14.74 -6.23
CA PHE A 223 3.77 -15.00 -7.53
C PHE A 223 3.58 -16.52 -7.76
N GLN A 224 4.61 -17.33 -7.51
CA GLN A 224 4.52 -18.77 -7.69
C GLN A 224 3.43 -19.37 -6.79
N GLN A 225 3.38 -18.96 -5.52
CA GLN A 225 2.35 -19.40 -4.59
C GLN A 225 0.94 -18.99 -5.04
N ALA A 226 0.75 -17.73 -5.45
CA ALA A 226 -0.53 -17.24 -5.92
C ALA A 226 -0.94 -17.90 -7.24
N TYR A 227 -0.01 -18.15 -8.15
CA TYR A 227 -0.31 -18.82 -9.42
C TYR A 227 -0.78 -20.25 -9.22
N GLN A 228 -0.19 -20.98 -8.28
CA GLN A 228 -0.65 -22.32 -7.90
C GLN A 228 -2.06 -22.30 -7.28
N ALA A 229 -2.39 -21.28 -6.50
CA ALA A 229 -3.68 -21.17 -5.85
C ALA A 229 -4.83 -20.85 -6.83
N PHE A 230 -4.54 -20.21 -7.97
CA PHE A 230 -5.56 -19.73 -8.92
C PHE A 230 -5.63 -20.56 -10.23
N GLN A 231 -4.72 -21.50 -10.47
CA GLN A 231 -4.83 -22.49 -11.55
C GLN A 231 -5.93 -23.51 -11.28
#